data_55ac2d9947866a25c4b0e5385c8bd162
#
_entry.id   55ac2d9947866a25c4b0e5385c8bd162
#
_cell.length_a   1.000
_cell.length_b   1.000
_cell.length_c   1.000
_cell.angle_alpha   90.00
_cell.angle_beta   90.00
_cell.angle_gamma   90.00
#
_symmetry.space_group_name_H-M   'P 1'
#
loop_
_entity.id
_entity.type
_entity.pdbx_description
1 polymer ?
#
loop_
_entity_poly.entity_id
_entity_poly.type
_entity_poly.pdbx_seq_one_letter_code
_entity_poly.pdbx_strand_id
1 'polypeptide(L)'
;MTEKLTQLDSPLLAHIHKDATGLYNGITGNKEWATEIRRLAAARDAVILAHNYELPEIQDIADYTGDSLALSRIAAKDPHSTIVFCGVHFMAETAKILSPDKRVLIPDARAGCLLANSITCLLYTSPSPRDVEES
;
A
#
# COMPACT_ATOMS: atom_id res chain seq x y z
N MET A 1 -3.29 -20.73 9.72
CA MET A 1 -3.06 -19.53 8.89
C MET A 1 -1.85 -18.72 9.32
N THR A 2 -1.50 -18.69 10.58
CA THR A 2 -0.30 -18.02 11.13
C THR A 2 1.02 -18.70 10.74
N GLU A 3 1.06 -20.01 10.48
CA GLU A 3 2.28 -20.75 10.11
C GLU A 3 2.80 -20.44 8.70
N LYS A 4 1.95 -20.02 7.76
CA LYS A 4 2.40 -19.70 6.40
C LYS A 4 3.11 -18.35 6.25
N LEU A 5 2.94 -17.45 7.20
CA LEU A 5 3.60 -16.14 7.20
C LEU A 5 5.00 -16.21 7.84
N THR A 6 5.29 -17.22 8.66
CA THR A 6 6.58 -17.42 9.30
C THR A 6 7.65 -18.04 8.39
N GLN A 7 7.28 -18.51 7.20
CA GLN A 7 8.19 -19.17 6.26
C GLN A 7 8.76 -18.27 5.16
N LEU A 8 8.51 -16.99 5.20
CA LEU A 8 9.21 -16.02 4.35
C LEU A 8 10.45 -15.51 5.09
N ASP A 9 11.48 -16.36 5.15
CA ASP A 9 12.81 -16.05 5.68
C ASP A 9 13.57 -15.05 4.80
N SER A 10 12.96 -13.90 4.54
CA SER A 10 13.67 -12.77 3.94
C SER A 10 14.24 -11.91 5.06
N PRO A 11 15.53 -11.53 5.03
CA PRO A 11 16.11 -10.61 6.01
C PRO A 11 15.35 -9.28 6.12
N LEU A 12 14.70 -8.89 5.03
CA LEU A 12 13.84 -7.68 4.98
C LEU A 12 12.56 -7.88 5.79
N LEU A 13 11.95 -9.07 5.70
CA LEU A 13 10.74 -9.41 6.46
C LEU A 13 11.05 -9.65 7.94
N ALA A 14 12.24 -10.18 8.25
CA ALA A 14 12.68 -10.29 9.64
C ALA A 14 12.87 -8.93 10.32
N HIS A 15 13.25 -7.90 9.54
CA HIS A 15 13.38 -6.54 10.06
C HIS A 15 11.99 -5.89 10.29
N ILE A 16 11.07 -6.09 9.34
CA ILE A 16 9.68 -5.68 9.47
C ILE A 16 8.99 -6.41 10.63
N HIS A 17 9.30 -7.70 10.82
CA HIS A 17 8.78 -8.49 11.94
C HIS A 17 9.28 -8.01 13.31
N LYS A 18 10.52 -7.57 13.43
CA LYS A 18 11.07 -7.06 14.70
C LYS A 18 10.46 -5.73 15.09
N ASP A 19 10.23 -4.84 14.14
CA ASP A 19 9.66 -3.51 14.40
C ASP A 19 8.12 -3.56 14.51
N ALA A 20 7.49 -4.50 13.83
CA ALA A 20 6.04 -4.68 13.79
C ALA A 20 5.49 -5.62 14.87
N THR A 21 6.34 -6.41 15.56
CA THR A 21 5.83 -7.36 16.56
C THR A 21 5.09 -6.70 17.71
N GLY A 22 5.50 -5.51 18.14
CA GLY A 22 4.76 -4.72 19.12
C GLY A 22 3.46 -4.15 18.58
N LEU A 23 3.48 -3.69 17.34
CA LEU A 23 2.30 -3.18 16.63
C LEU A 23 1.35 -4.32 16.27
N TYR A 24 1.89 -5.43 15.79
CA TYR A 24 1.13 -6.60 15.39
C TYR A 24 0.41 -7.26 16.56
N ASN A 25 1.07 -7.39 17.71
CA ASN A 25 0.43 -7.91 18.93
C ASN A 25 -0.64 -6.96 19.50
N GLY A 26 -0.57 -5.68 19.16
CA GLY A 26 -1.60 -4.69 19.51
C GLY A 26 -2.78 -4.66 18.55
N ILE A 27 -2.57 -5.14 17.30
CA ILE A 27 -3.58 -5.12 16.22
C ILE A 27 -4.40 -6.41 16.18
N THR A 28 -3.74 -7.57 16.39
CA THR A 28 -4.40 -8.88 16.34
C THR A 28 -5.37 -9.06 17.50
N GLY A 29 -6.64 -8.97 17.21
CA GLY A 29 -7.73 -9.24 18.14
C GLY A 29 -8.32 -8.02 18.86
N ASN A 30 -7.86 -6.81 18.55
CA ASN A 30 -8.41 -5.61 19.17
C ASN A 30 -9.52 -5.01 18.30
N LYS A 31 -10.76 -5.37 18.62
CA LYS A 31 -11.96 -4.76 18.01
C LYS A 31 -12.01 -3.24 18.21
N GLU A 32 -11.41 -2.73 19.28
CA GLU A 32 -11.35 -1.30 19.58
C GLU A 32 -10.53 -0.53 18.55
N TRP A 33 -9.39 -1.09 18.14
CA TRP A 33 -8.56 -0.51 17.09
C TRP A 33 -9.31 -0.38 15.75
N ALA A 34 -9.96 -1.45 15.30
CA ALA A 34 -10.73 -1.45 14.06
C ALA A 34 -11.89 -0.44 14.12
N THR A 35 -12.59 -0.39 15.24
CA THR A 35 -13.68 0.55 15.48
C THR A 35 -13.20 2.00 15.44
N GLU A 36 -12.06 2.29 16.07
CA GLU A 36 -11.48 3.64 16.08
C GLU A 36 -11.02 4.09 14.70
N ILE A 37 -10.41 3.20 13.91
CA ILE A 37 -10.01 3.51 12.53
C ILE A 37 -11.24 3.82 11.67
N ARG A 38 -12.29 3.02 11.77
CA ARG A 38 -13.52 3.28 11.02
C ARG A 38 -14.19 4.58 11.45
N ARG A 39 -14.18 4.87 12.73
CA ARG A 39 -14.69 6.15 13.28
C ARG A 39 -13.92 7.34 12.71
N LEU A 40 -12.59 7.26 12.69
CA LEU A 40 -11.73 8.30 12.16
C LEU A 40 -11.90 8.47 10.64
N ALA A 41 -12.03 7.38 9.91
CA ALA A 41 -12.28 7.41 8.48
C ALA A 41 -13.59 8.12 8.15
N ALA A 42 -14.67 7.78 8.85
CA ALA A 42 -15.96 8.45 8.70
C ALA A 42 -15.90 9.94 9.04
N ALA A 43 -15.22 10.30 10.15
CA ALA A 43 -15.08 11.68 10.58
C ALA A 43 -14.27 12.55 9.62
N ARG A 44 -13.43 11.94 8.78
CA ARG A 44 -12.54 12.63 7.83
C ARG A 44 -12.93 12.46 6.37
N ASP A 45 -14.10 11.95 6.12
CA ASP A 45 -14.58 11.66 4.76
C ASP A 45 -13.54 10.85 3.96
N ALA A 46 -13.10 9.73 4.55
CA ALA A 46 -12.03 8.92 4.02
C ALA A 46 -12.50 7.51 3.66
N VAL A 47 -12.08 7.03 2.51
CA VAL A 47 -12.19 5.64 2.08
C VAL A 47 -10.86 4.92 2.32
N ILE A 48 -10.92 3.71 2.83
CA ILE A 48 -9.74 2.87 3.08
C ILE A 48 -9.65 1.80 2.00
N LEU A 49 -8.56 1.82 1.25
CA LEU A 49 -8.24 0.84 0.22
C LEU A 49 -7.05 0.00 0.68
N ALA A 50 -7.16 -1.31 0.62
CA ALA A 50 -6.07 -2.22 0.98
C ALA A 50 -5.70 -3.15 -0.18
N HIS A 51 -4.41 -3.24 -0.46
CA HIS A 51 -3.90 -4.16 -1.46
C HIS A 51 -4.04 -5.61 -0.96
N ASN A 52 -4.23 -6.56 -1.89
CA ASN A 52 -4.38 -7.99 -1.61
C ASN A 52 -3.19 -8.61 -0.85
N TYR A 53 -2.04 -7.96 -0.83
CA TYR A 53 -0.85 -8.43 -0.10
C TYR A 53 -0.78 -7.94 1.34
N GLU A 54 -1.69 -7.07 1.73
CA GLU A 54 -1.75 -6.59 3.11
C GLU A 54 -2.18 -7.70 4.08
N LEU A 55 -1.86 -7.49 5.36
CA LEU A 55 -2.29 -8.39 6.42
C LEU A 55 -3.82 -8.52 6.45
N PRO A 56 -4.36 -9.70 6.80
CA PRO A 56 -5.81 -9.90 6.86
C PRO A 56 -6.54 -8.86 7.70
N GLU A 57 -5.95 -8.44 8.81
CA GLU A 57 -6.51 -7.45 9.72
C GLU A 57 -6.66 -6.07 9.05
N ILE A 58 -5.72 -5.72 8.18
CA ILE A 58 -5.78 -4.48 7.38
C ILE A 58 -6.83 -4.61 6.28
N GLN A 59 -6.92 -5.76 5.64
CA GLN A 59 -7.96 -6.01 4.66
C GLN A 59 -9.36 -5.97 5.28
N ASP A 60 -9.51 -6.45 6.51
CA ASP A 60 -10.79 -6.48 7.23
C ASP A 60 -11.32 -5.08 7.56
N ILE A 61 -10.46 -4.10 7.78
CA ILE A 61 -10.85 -2.71 8.04
C ILE A 61 -11.02 -1.88 6.76
N ALA A 62 -10.58 -2.39 5.62
CA ALA A 62 -10.67 -1.68 4.35
C ALA A 62 -12.10 -1.68 3.81
N ASP A 63 -12.46 -0.61 3.12
CA ASP A 63 -13.73 -0.54 2.37
C ASP A 63 -13.65 -1.37 1.09
N TYR A 64 -12.46 -1.40 0.46
CA TYR A 64 -12.20 -2.18 -0.75
C TYR A 64 -10.83 -2.85 -0.68
N THR A 65 -10.77 -4.07 -1.20
CA THR A 65 -9.54 -4.82 -1.40
C THR A 65 -9.37 -5.19 -2.87
N GLY A 66 -8.15 -5.27 -3.34
CA GLY A 66 -7.90 -5.61 -4.75
C GLY A 66 -6.44 -5.44 -5.14
N ASP A 67 -6.19 -5.55 -6.43
CA ASP A 67 -4.90 -5.20 -7.01
C ASP A 67 -4.73 -3.68 -7.17
N SER A 68 -3.52 -3.25 -7.50
CA SER A 68 -3.18 -1.83 -7.59
C SER A 68 -4.02 -1.06 -8.62
N LEU A 69 -4.30 -1.66 -9.77
CA LEU A 69 -5.07 -1.01 -10.83
C LEU A 69 -6.55 -0.93 -10.48
N ALA A 70 -7.12 -2.02 -9.96
CA ALA A 70 -8.51 -2.04 -9.52
C ALA A 70 -8.77 -1.01 -8.42
N LEU A 71 -7.90 -0.95 -7.41
CA LEU A 71 -8.01 0.01 -6.32
C LEU A 71 -7.88 1.46 -6.80
N SER A 72 -6.97 1.74 -7.73
CA SER A 72 -6.81 3.08 -8.29
C SER A 72 -8.04 3.54 -9.08
N ARG A 73 -8.68 2.62 -9.80
CA ARG A 73 -9.94 2.89 -10.50
C ARG A 73 -11.12 3.10 -9.55
N ILE A 74 -11.17 2.34 -8.47
CA ILE A 74 -12.16 2.53 -7.40
C ILE A 74 -11.96 3.89 -6.76
N ALA A 75 -10.72 4.25 -6.40
CA ALA A 75 -10.36 5.53 -5.83
C ALA A 75 -10.85 6.71 -6.68
N ALA A 76 -10.72 6.61 -8.00
CA ALA A 76 -11.15 7.66 -8.92
C ALA A 76 -12.66 7.86 -8.95
N LYS A 77 -13.45 6.81 -8.71
CA LYS A 77 -14.91 6.83 -8.75
C LYS A 77 -15.57 7.04 -7.39
N ASP A 78 -14.85 6.75 -6.32
CA ASP A 78 -15.36 6.87 -4.96
C ASP A 78 -15.65 8.33 -4.61
N PRO A 79 -16.76 8.64 -3.92
CA PRO A 79 -17.14 10.02 -3.62
C PRO A 79 -16.34 10.68 -2.50
N HIS A 80 -15.62 9.93 -1.67
CA HIS A 80 -14.88 10.48 -0.54
C HIS A 80 -13.76 11.42 -0.99
N SER A 81 -13.50 12.45 -0.21
CA SER A 81 -12.47 13.45 -0.48
C SER A 81 -11.06 12.97 -0.12
N THR A 82 -10.96 11.98 0.74
CA THR A 82 -9.70 11.43 1.22
C THR A 82 -9.61 9.93 0.94
N ILE A 83 -8.47 9.50 0.46
CA ILE A 83 -8.15 8.09 0.21
C ILE A 83 -7.01 7.70 1.15
N VAL A 84 -7.21 6.65 1.95
CA VAL A 84 -6.14 5.99 2.70
C VAL A 84 -5.77 4.73 1.94
N PHE A 85 -4.59 4.73 1.34
CA PHE A 85 -4.11 3.62 0.52
C PHE A 85 -3.15 2.75 1.31
N CYS A 86 -3.58 1.56 1.71
CA CYS A 86 -2.76 0.56 2.38
C CYS A 86 -2.09 -0.33 1.33
N GLY A 87 -0.86 0.00 0.99
CA GLY A 87 -0.05 -0.65 -0.02
C GLY A 87 1.29 0.05 -0.16
N VAL A 88 2.01 -0.23 -1.22
CA VAL A 88 3.30 0.42 -1.47
C VAL A 88 3.14 1.81 -2.07
N HIS A 89 4.17 2.63 -1.91
CA HIS A 89 4.15 4.05 -2.25
C HIS A 89 3.70 4.34 -3.69
N PHE A 90 4.23 3.61 -4.68
CA PHE A 90 3.88 3.88 -6.09
C PHE A 90 2.40 3.63 -6.42
N MET A 91 1.72 2.75 -5.67
CA MET A 91 0.28 2.51 -5.83
C MET A 91 -0.52 3.72 -5.39
N ALA A 92 -0.11 4.36 -4.29
CA ALA A 92 -0.71 5.60 -3.82
C ALA A 92 -0.47 6.75 -4.80
N GLU A 93 0.70 6.82 -5.43
CA GLU A 93 0.99 7.78 -6.50
C GLU A 93 0.06 7.58 -7.70
N THR A 94 -0.16 6.35 -8.13
CA THR A 94 -1.12 6.04 -9.20
C THR A 94 -2.53 6.49 -8.83
N ALA A 95 -2.96 6.20 -7.61
CA ALA A 95 -4.26 6.67 -7.11
C ALA A 95 -4.35 8.21 -7.10
N LYS A 96 -3.28 8.90 -6.74
CA LYS A 96 -3.22 10.36 -6.77
C LYS A 96 -3.29 10.93 -8.19
N ILE A 97 -2.61 10.31 -9.15
CA ILE A 97 -2.65 10.71 -10.56
C ILE A 97 -4.07 10.60 -11.12
N LEU A 98 -4.77 9.50 -10.80
CA LEU A 98 -6.14 9.29 -11.26
C LEU A 98 -7.19 10.09 -10.47
N SER A 99 -6.82 10.62 -9.32
CA SER A 99 -7.70 11.38 -8.43
C SER A 99 -6.99 12.66 -7.95
N PRO A 100 -6.67 13.60 -8.85
CA PRO A 100 -5.82 14.75 -8.52
C PRO A 100 -6.42 15.67 -7.47
N ASP A 101 -7.74 15.76 -7.40
CA ASP A 101 -8.45 16.63 -6.45
C ASP A 101 -8.59 16.03 -5.05
N LYS A 102 -8.29 14.73 -4.90
CA LYS A 102 -8.41 14.03 -3.63
C LYS A 102 -7.11 14.06 -2.84
N ARG A 103 -7.24 13.98 -1.53
CA ARG A 103 -6.11 13.74 -0.64
C ARG A 103 -5.82 12.24 -0.60
N VAL A 104 -4.60 11.84 -0.96
CA VAL A 104 -4.16 10.45 -0.88
C VAL A 104 -3.11 10.32 0.21
N LEU A 105 -3.38 9.45 1.17
CA LEU A 105 -2.53 9.17 2.32
C LEU A 105 -2.08 7.72 2.29
N ILE A 106 -0.86 7.48 2.75
CA ILE A 106 -0.33 6.14 3.00
C ILE A 106 0.05 6.02 4.47
N PRO A 107 -0.19 4.87 5.11
CA PRO A 107 0.15 4.68 6.54
C PRO A 107 1.64 4.74 6.82
N ASP A 108 2.48 4.27 5.90
CA ASP A 108 3.94 4.31 6.01
C ASP A 108 4.57 4.74 4.70
N ALA A 109 5.20 5.90 4.70
CA ALA A 109 5.90 6.45 3.53
C ALA A 109 7.11 5.60 3.08
N ARG A 110 7.61 4.71 3.95
CA ARG A 110 8.71 3.80 3.64
C ARG A 110 8.26 2.52 2.92
N ALA A 111 6.95 2.30 2.79
CA ALA A 111 6.40 1.15 2.11
C ALA A 111 6.78 1.17 0.62
N GLY A 112 7.88 0.54 0.29
CA GLY A 112 8.45 0.48 -1.06
C GLY A 112 8.32 -0.91 -1.69
N CYS A 113 8.65 -0.98 -2.96
CA CYS A 113 8.74 -2.22 -3.72
C CYS A 113 10.14 -2.33 -4.33
N LEU A 114 10.88 -3.36 -3.99
CA LEU A 114 12.25 -3.56 -4.50
C LEU A 114 12.28 -3.64 -6.02
N LEU A 115 11.28 -4.28 -6.63
CA LEU A 115 11.18 -4.38 -8.07
C LEU A 115 10.96 -3.01 -8.72
N ALA A 116 10.03 -2.22 -8.19
CA ALA A 116 9.77 -0.87 -8.70
C ALA A 116 10.96 0.07 -8.46
N ASN A 117 11.63 -0.05 -7.33
CA ASN A 117 12.78 0.77 -6.98
C ASN A 117 14.07 0.37 -7.69
N SER A 118 14.10 -0.76 -8.39
CA SER A 118 15.26 -1.21 -9.18
C SER A 118 15.52 -0.37 -10.42
N ILE A 119 14.52 0.37 -10.89
CA ILE A 119 14.61 1.24 -12.06
C ILE A 119 14.72 2.68 -11.56
N THR A 120 15.83 3.32 -11.85
CA THR A 120 16.05 4.75 -11.59
C THR A 120 15.77 5.57 -12.84
N CYS A 121 15.57 6.88 -12.68
CA CYS A 121 15.43 7.79 -13.83
C CYS A 121 16.63 7.70 -14.78
N LEU A 122 17.81 7.49 -14.26
CA LEU A 122 19.03 7.34 -15.06
C LEU A 122 18.98 6.08 -15.95
N LEU A 123 18.53 4.94 -15.39
CA LEU A 123 18.35 3.70 -16.14
C LEU A 123 17.28 3.84 -17.23
N TYR A 124 16.18 4.49 -16.90
CA TYR A 124 15.07 4.70 -17.82
C TYR A 124 15.46 5.61 -18.99
N THR A 125 16.30 6.62 -18.76
CA THR A 125 16.74 7.58 -19.77
C THR A 125 17.99 7.13 -20.52
N SER A 126 18.70 6.10 -20.04
CA SER A 126 19.85 5.54 -20.73
C SER A 126 19.45 4.81 -22.00
N PRO A 127 20.20 4.98 -23.11
CA PRO A 127 19.91 4.23 -24.32
C PRO A 127 20.10 2.73 -24.09
N SER A 128 19.21 1.92 -24.65
CA SER A 128 19.36 0.49 -24.63
C SER A 128 20.49 0.05 -25.57
N PRO A 129 21.07 -1.15 -25.40
CA PRO A 129 22.04 -1.66 -26.38
C PRO A 129 21.52 -1.69 -27.82
N ARG A 130 20.22 -1.85 -28.04
CA ARG A 130 19.60 -1.77 -29.36
C ARG A 130 19.64 -0.38 -29.94
N ASP A 131 19.42 0.66 -29.13
CA ASP A 131 19.43 2.05 -29.60
C ASP A 131 20.85 2.46 -30.00
N VAL A 132 21.87 1.91 -29.37
CA VAL A 132 23.28 2.15 -29.70
C VAL A 132 23.69 1.43 -30.97
N GLU A 133 23.15 0.25 -31.27
CA GLU A 133 23.44 -0.52 -32.50
C GLU A 133 22.80 0.09 -33.74
N GLU A 134 21.71 0.81 -33.62
CA GLU A 134 21.02 1.49 -34.73
C GLU A 134 21.64 2.84 -35.11
N SER A 135 22.55 3.32 -34.32
CA SER A 135 23.28 4.58 -34.60
C SER A 135 24.62 4.32 -35.28
#